data_79562d774caf339de4165a88b756dcb0
#
_entry.id   79562d774caf339de4165a88b756dcb0
#
_cell.length_a   1.000
_cell.length_b   1.000
_cell.length_c   1.000
_cell.angle_alpha   90.00
_cell.angle_beta   90.00
_cell.angle_gamma   90.00
#
_symmetry.space_group_name_H-M   'P 1'
#
loop_
_entity.id
_entity.type
_entity.pdbx_description
1 polymer ?
#
loop_
_entity_poly.entity_id
_entity_poly.type
_entity_poly.pdbx_seq_one_letter_code
_entity_poly.pdbx_strand_id
1 'polypeptide(L)'
;MVWLASKSHPTDVKVQQHLESLGCVVKMVDDVAPASAADGQDLIVISSTVSGKNVEGRFKHSTTPVMLWESNILDDMSMTGKHQEVDWGEDEKPEQTYIWLVNAPHPLSAGLPNGLLSPFENSVKKINWGKPGLGAAIIATLPGEPNKAVIFGYETGAIMDYDFPAPARRVMFFLHNSTFDNLNESGLKLFDAAVLWAAGKP
;
A
#
# COMPACT_ATOMS: atom_id res chain seq x y z
N MET A 1 8.01 3.11 -15.81
CA MET A 1 7.00 2.03 -16.06
C MET A 1 6.60 1.44 -14.71
N VAL A 2 5.31 1.18 -14.52
CA VAL A 2 4.79 0.54 -13.30
C VAL A 2 4.56 -0.94 -13.57
N TRP A 3 5.07 -1.79 -12.69
CA TRP A 3 4.85 -3.23 -12.71
C TRP A 3 3.76 -3.57 -11.70
N LEU A 4 2.57 -3.96 -12.18
CA LEU A 4 1.40 -4.25 -11.36
C LEU A 4 1.22 -5.76 -11.22
N ALA A 5 1.53 -6.30 -10.03
CA ALA A 5 1.25 -7.68 -9.68
C ALA A 5 -0.22 -7.86 -9.29
N SER A 6 -0.91 -8.71 -10.05
CA SER A 6 -2.33 -8.92 -9.89
C SER A 6 -2.73 -10.27 -10.50
N LYS A 7 -3.92 -10.75 -10.16
CA LYS A 7 -4.54 -11.90 -10.84
C LYS A 7 -5.50 -11.49 -11.96
N SER A 8 -5.35 -10.31 -12.51
CA SER A 8 -6.27 -9.77 -13.54
C SER A 8 -7.72 -9.66 -13.03
N HIS A 9 -7.87 -9.36 -11.73
CA HIS A 9 -9.18 -9.07 -11.17
C HIS A 9 -9.77 -7.80 -11.81
N PRO A 10 -11.10 -7.71 -12.03
CA PRO A 10 -11.71 -6.51 -12.65
C PRO A 10 -11.33 -5.19 -11.98
N THR A 11 -11.17 -5.17 -10.66
CA THR A 11 -10.69 -3.99 -9.92
C THR A 11 -9.27 -3.62 -10.31
N ASP A 12 -8.37 -4.60 -10.53
CA ASP A 12 -6.98 -4.31 -10.92
C ASP A 12 -6.89 -3.70 -12.33
N VAL A 13 -7.83 -4.04 -13.20
CA VAL A 13 -7.95 -3.37 -14.51
C VAL A 13 -8.27 -1.89 -14.33
N LYS A 14 -9.13 -1.54 -13.35
CA LYS A 14 -9.42 -0.13 -13.04
C LYS A 14 -8.23 0.57 -12.38
N VAL A 15 -7.49 -0.13 -11.51
CA VAL A 15 -6.21 0.38 -10.97
C VAL A 15 -5.24 0.67 -12.12
N GLN A 16 -5.09 -0.26 -13.07
CA GLN A 16 -4.25 -0.05 -14.26
C GLN A 16 -4.69 1.21 -15.02
N GLN A 17 -5.97 1.32 -15.36
CA GLN A 17 -6.51 2.46 -16.10
C GLN A 17 -6.29 3.78 -15.36
N HIS A 18 -6.46 3.77 -14.04
CA HIS A 18 -6.20 4.96 -13.22
C HIS A 18 -4.72 5.35 -13.24
N LEU A 19 -3.81 4.40 -13.06
CA LEU A 19 -2.35 4.64 -13.16
C LEU A 19 -1.97 5.17 -14.55
N GLU A 20 -2.57 4.65 -15.61
CA GLU A 20 -2.37 5.13 -16.98
C GLU A 20 -2.88 6.57 -17.16
N SER A 21 -3.98 6.93 -16.50
CA SER A 21 -4.49 8.31 -16.51
C SER A 21 -3.56 9.31 -15.81
N LEU A 22 -2.73 8.82 -14.87
CA LEU A 22 -1.65 9.61 -14.24
C LEU A 22 -0.39 9.70 -15.11
N GLY A 23 -0.42 9.16 -16.34
CA GLY A 23 0.72 9.18 -17.28
C GLY A 23 1.70 8.01 -17.08
N CYS A 24 1.35 7.01 -16.29
CA CYS A 24 2.17 5.80 -16.13
C CYS A 24 2.02 4.89 -17.35
N VAL A 25 3.11 4.20 -17.71
CA VAL A 25 3.02 3.01 -18.57
C VAL A 25 2.93 1.80 -17.64
N VAL A 26 1.83 1.07 -17.69
CA VAL A 26 1.57 -0.03 -16.75
C VAL A 26 1.74 -1.38 -17.43
N LYS A 27 2.48 -2.28 -16.80
CA LYS A 27 2.58 -3.68 -17.17
C LYS A 27 1.92 -4.53 -16.09
N MET A 28 0.73 -5.05 -16.37
CA MET A 28 0.07 -6.01 -15.50
C MET A 28 0.73 -7.38 -15.66
N VAL A 29 0.97 -8.07 -14.55
CA VAL A 29 1.64 -9.38 -14.52
C VAL A 29 0.99 -10.30 -13.50
N ASP A 30 1.13 -11.60 -13.72
CA ASP A 30 0.69 -12.63 -12.79
C ASP A 30 1.57 -12.65 -11.51
N ASP A 31 0.98 -13.05 -10.38
CA ASP A 31 1.64 -13.11 -9.08
C ASP A 31 2.76 -14.16 -8.97
N VAL A 32 2.88 -15.05 -9.96
CA VAL A 32 3.98 -16.02 -10.06
C VAL A 32 5.15 -15.53 -10.91
N ALA A 33 5.05 -14.34 -11.50
CA ALA A 33 6.13 -13.77 -12.30
C ALA A 33 7.42 -13.62 -11.48
N PRO A 34 8.61 -13.88 -12.04
CA PRO A 34 9.86 -13.77 -11.29
C PRO A 34 10.15 -12.32 -10.90
N ALA A 35 10.85 -12.12 -9.78
CA ALA A 35 11.23 -10.78 -9.31
C ALA A 35 12.00 -9.97 -10.36
N SER A 36 12.85 -10.64 -11.15
CA SER A 36 13.62 -10.00 -12.23
C SER A 36 12.75 -9.37 -13.34
N ALA A 37 11.47 -9.76 -13.44
CA ALA A 37 10.54 -9.11 -14.37
C ALA A 37 10.22 -7.65 -13.97
N ALA A 38 10.52 -7.27 -12.73
CA ALA A 38 10.38 -5.91 -12.22
C ALA A 38 11.68 -5.08 -12.27
N ASP A 39 12.78 -5.66 -12.75
CA ASP A 39 14.05 -4.95 -12.86
C ASP A 39 13.92 -3.79 -13.87
N GLY A 40 14.46 -2.63 -13.50
CA GLY A 40 14.41 -1.43 -14.32
C GLY A 40 13.03 -0.76 -14.40
N GLN A 41 12.07 -1.17 -13.59
CA GLN A 41 10.80 -0.48 -13.44
C GLN A 41 10.95 0.70 -12.45
N ASP A 42 10.07 1.70 -12.58
CA ASP A 42 10.06 2.85 -11.67
C ASP A 42 9.32 2.55 -10.35
N LEU A 43 8.36 1.63 -10.39
CA LEU A 43 7.54 1.25 -9.25
C LEU A 43 7.00 -0.19 -9.43
N ILE A 44 7.00 -0.95 -8.35
CA ILE A 44 6.26 -2.21 -8.21
C ILE A 44 5.00 -1.92 -7.40
N VAL A 45 3.85 -2.30 -7.92
CA VAL A 45 2.56 -2.24 -7.23
C VAL A 45 2.06 -3.67 -7.00
N ILE A 46 1.68 -4.01 -5.77
CA ILE A 46 1.20 -5.35 -5.42
C ILE A 46 -0.22 -5.24 -4.86
N SER A 47 -1.18 -5.76 -5.64
CA SER A 47 -2.59 -5.79 -5.26
C SER A 47 -2.87 -6.91 -4.25
N SER A 48 -3.89 -6.74 -3.39
CA SER A 48 -4.38 -7.81 -2.51
C SER A 48 -5.14 -8.93 -3.23
N THR A 49 -5.32 -8.83 -4.55
CA THR A 49 -5.87 -9.92 -5.35
C THR A 49 -4.87 -11.04 -5.62
N VAL A 50 -3.57 -10.81 -5.36
CA VAL A 50 -2.52 -11.83 -5.47
C VAL A 50 -2.67 -12.90 -4.38
N SER A 51 -2.03 -14.04 -4.57
CA SER A 51 -1.81 -14.99 -3.48
C SER A 51 -0.54 -14.59 -2.71
N GLY A 52 -0.67 -14.27 -1.42
CA GLY A 52 0.49 -13.96 -0.58
C GLY A 52 1.57 -15.04 -0.68
N LYS A 53 1.18 -16.33 -0.73
CA LYS A 53 2.10 -17.48 -0.89
C LYS A 53 2.89 -17.47 -2.21
N ASN A 54 2.37 -16.85 -3.26
CA ASN A 54 3.08 -16.75 -4.53
C ASN A 54 4.07 -15.59 -4.54
N VAL A 55 3.79 -14.54 -3.77
CA VAL A 55 4.60 -13.32 -3.72
C VAL A 55 5.61 -13.37 -2.58
N GLU A 56 5.15 -13.63 -1.32
CA GLU A 56 5.98 -13.66 -0.12
C GLU A 56 6.98 -12.48 -0.07
N GLY A 57 8.21 -12.72 0.40
CA GLY A 57 9.30 -11.73 0.45
C GLY A 57 10.04 -11.50 -0.88
N ARG A 58 9.47 -11.89 -2.02
CA ARG A 58 10.14 -11.86 -3.34
C ARG A 58 10.73 -10.49 -3.68
N PHE A 59 10.08 -9.41 -3.30
CA PHE A 59 10.51 -8.04 -3.59
C PHE A 59 11.18 -7.34 -2.41
N LYS A 60 11.43 -8.06 -1.31
CA LYS A 60 12.05 -7.51 -0.10
C LYS A 60 13.38 -6.81 -0.40
N HIS A 61 14.22 -7.43 -1.21
CA HIS A 61 15.55 -6.92 -1.58
C HIS A 61 15.56 -6.04 -2.84
N SER A 62 14.40 -5.80 -3.47
CA SER A 62 14.32 -4.98 -4.68
C SER A 62 14.74 -3.55 -4.41
N THR A 63 15.60 -3.02 -5.28
CA THR A 63 15.94 -1.59 -5.34
C THR A 63 14.92 -0.77 -6.10
N THR A 64 13.93 -1.41 -6.73
CA THR A 64 12.74 -0.75 -7.24
C THR A 64 11.80 -0.46 -6.07
N PRO A 65 11.24 0.76 -5.96
CA PRO A 65 10.25 1.08 -4.94
C PRO A 65 9.04 0.15 -5.00
N VAL A 66 8.39 -0.09 -3.85
CA VAL A 66 7.22 -0.97 -3.76
C VAL A 66 6.08 -0.24 -3.05
N MET A 67 4.91 -0.23 -3.65
CA MET A 67 3.63 0.09 -3.03
C MET A 67 2.78 -1.19 -2.99
N LEU A 68 2.17 -1.49 -1.86
CA LEU A 68 1.36 -2.69 -1.72
C LEU A 68 0.15 -2.48 -0.83
N TRP A 69 -0.85 -3.33 -1.02
CA TRP A 69 -2.02 -3.45 -0.14
C TRP A 69 -2.40 -4.91 0.14
N GLU A 70 -1.48 -5.86 -0.08
CA GLU A 70 -1.61 -7.25 0.35
C GLU A 70 -1.03 -7.38 1.77
N SER A 71 -1.90 -7.44 2.79
CA SER A 71 -1.47 -7.47 4.19
C SER A 71 -0.70 -8.74 4.56
N ASN A 72 -0.99 -9.88 3.89
CA ASN A 72 -0.38 -11.17 4.20
C ASN A 72 1.11 -11.30 3.79
N ILE A 73 1.69 -10.27 3.18
CA ILE A 73 3.13 -10.25 2.85
C ILE A 73 3.90 -9.14 3.56
N LEU A 74 3.25 -8.39 4.45
CA LEU A 74 3.90 -7.27 5.15
C LEU A 74 5.09 -7.72 5.99
N ASP A 75 4.95 -8.84 6.69
CA ASP A 75 6.02 -9.43 7.49
C ASP A 75 7.12 -10.05 6.62
N ASP A 76 6.78 -10.71 5.54
CA ASP A 76 7.73 -11.25 4.57
C ASP A 76 8.60 -10.15 3.96
N MET A 77 8.00 -8.98 3.71
CA MET A 77 8.68 -7.77 3.23
C MET A 77 9.42 -7.01 4.33
N SER A 78 9.40 -7.48 5.60
CA SER A 78 9.92 -6.79 6.78
C SER A 78 9.31 -5.41 7.04
N MET A 79 8.11 -5.16 6.56
CA MET A 79 7.40 -3.91 6.79
C MET A 79 6.67 -3.87 8.14
N THR A 80 6.43 -5.04 8.74
CA THR A 80 5.80 -5.24 10.05
C THR A 80 6.40 -6.45 10.76
N GLY A 81 6.03 -6.67 12.04
CA GLY A 81 6.28 -7.92 12.75
C GLY A 81 5.51 -9.10 12.16
N LYS A 82 5.69 -10.32 12.72
CA LYS A 82 5.27 -11.60 12.11
C LYS A 82 3.89 -12.08 12.50
N HIS A 83 3.26 -11.47 13.50
CA HIS A 83 2.05 -12.03 14.09
C HIS A 83 0.81 -11.43 13.45
N GLN A 84 0.12 -12.23 12.65
CA GLN A 84 -1.21 -11.86 12.14
C GLN A 84 -2.13 -11.43 13.27
N GLU A 85 -2.99 -10.47 13.03
CA GLU A 85 -3.93 -9.82 13.99
C GLU A 85 -3.25 -9.03 15.12
N VAL A 86 -1.92 -9.03 15.19
CA VAL A 86 -1.12 -8.25 16.15
C VAL A 86 -0.27 -7.20 15.44
N ASP A 87 0.45 -7.62 14.41
CA ASP A 87 1.39 -6.80 13.66
C ASP A 87 0.86 -6.41 12.27
N TRP A 88 -0.08 -7.18 11.73
CA TRP A 88 -0.77 -6.91 10.48
C TRP A 88 -2.08 -7.68 10.39
N GLY A 89 -2.98 -7.25 9.51
CA GLY A 89 -4.25 -7.93 9.32
C GLY A 89 -5.25 -7.15 8.48
N GLU A 90 -6.48 -7.63 8.52
CA GLU A 90 -7.64 -7.03 7.89
C GLU A 90 -8.63 -6.59 8.97
N ASP A 91 -9.13 -5.37 8.88
CA ASP A 91 -10.26 -4.96 9.72
C ASP A 91 -11.56 -5.26 8.99
N GLU A 92 -12.33 -6.20 9.56
CA GLU A 92 -13.58 -6.70 9.00
C GLU A 92 -14.82 -6.08 9.68
N LYS A 93 -14.68 -4.95 10.34
CA LYS A 93 -15.83 -4.28 10.97
C LYS A 93 -16.86 -3.94 9.90
N PRO A 94 -18.14 -4.26 10.15
CA PRO A 94 -19.23 -3.80 9.29
C PRO A 94 -19.15 -2.27 9.14
N GLU A 95 -19.33 -1.78 7.90
CA GLU A 95 -19.38 -0.34 7.63
C GLU A 95 -18.08 0.44 7.93
N GLN A 96 -16.91 -0.19 7.76
CA GLN A 96 -15.65 0.54 7.84
C GLN A 96 -15.54 1.57 6.71
N THR A 97 -15.71 2.86 7.06
CA THR A 97 -15.69 3.96 6.08
C THR A 97 -14.65 5.02 6.39
N TYR A 98 -14.03 4.97 7.55
CA TYR A 98 -13.17 6.05 8.04
C TYR A 98 -11.73 5.59 8.28
N ILE A 99 -10.82 6.50 7.99
CA ILE A 99 -9.43 6.47 8.45
C ILE A 99 -9.14 7.74 9.25
N TRP A 100 -8.08 7.74 10.05
CA TRP A 100 -7.65 8.91 10.81
C TRP A 100 -6.29 9.36 10.30
N LEU A 101 -6.22 10.52 9.63
CA LEU A 101 -4.96 11.13 9.20
C LEU A 101 -4.24 11.72 10.42
N VAL A 102 -2.98 11.28 10.62
CA VAL A 102 -2.15 11.70 11.77
C VAL A 102 -0.95 12.56 11.37
N ASN A 103 -0.59 12.60 10.08
CA ASN A 103 0.60 13.28 9.59
C ASN A 103 0.32 14.07 8.29
N ALA A 104 -0.51 15.11 8.38
CA ALA A 104 -0.91 15.95 7.25
C ALA A 104 0.23 16.66 6.49
N PRO A 105 1.36 17.08 7.12
CA PRO A 105 2.45 17.69 6.36
C PRO A 105 3.20 16.72 5.44
N HIS A 106 3.06 15.41 5.66
CA HIS A 106 3.76 14.43 4.84
C HIS A 106 3.14 14.35 3.43
N PRO A 107 3.94 14.21 2.35
CA PRO A 107 3.43 14.11 0.98
C PRO A 107 2.37 13.01 0.78
N LEU A 108 2.50 11.88 1.47
CA LEU A 108 1.52 10.78 1.44
C LEU A 108 0.11 11.16 1.95
N SER A 109 -0.05 12.30 2.62
CA SER A 109 -1.37 12.79 3.05
C SER A 109 -2.11 13.58 1.96
N ALA A 110 -1.49 13.75 0.77
CA ALA A 110 -2.08 14.45 -0.38
C ALA A 110 -2.55 15.90 -0.06
N GLY A 111 -1.94 16.55 0.93
CA GLY A 111 -2.36 17.87 1.39
C GLY A 111 -3.68 17.90 2.17
N LEU A 112 -4.25 16.75 2.49
CA LEU A 112 -5.45 16.65 3.31
C LEU A 112 -5.13 16.92 4.79
N PRO A 113 -6.05 17.55 5.55
CA PRO A 113 -5.81 17.88 6.94
C PRO A 113 -5.82 16.66 7.86
N ASN A 114 -5.14 16.74 9.02
CA ASN A 114 -5.26 15.73 10.07
C ASN A 114 -6.71 15.58 10.54
N GLY A 115 -7.06 14.37 10.94
CA GLY A 115 -8.37 14.05 11.51
C GLY A 115 -9.09 12.92 10.81
N LEU A 116 -10.36 12.81 11.14
CA LEU A 116 -11.26 11.77 10.59
C LEU A 116 -11.55 12.06 9.11
N LEU A 117 -11.35 11.06 8.26
CA LEU A 117 -11.57 11.14 6.83
C LEU A 117 -12.34 9.90 6.35
N SER A 118 -13.33 10.09 5.48
CA SER A 118 -13.93 9.02 4.71
C SER A 118 -13.28 8.97 3.32
N PRO A 119 -12.47 7.96 3.01
CA PRO A 119 -11.84 7.82 1.69
C PRO A 119 -12.72 7.07 0.68
N PHE A 120 -13.93 6.66 1.07
CA PHE A 120 -14.83 5.85 0.27
C PHE A 120 -16.17 6.55 0.02
N GLU A 121 -16.79 6.27 -1.13
CA GLU A 121 -18.17 6.69 -1.44
C GLU A 121 -19.19 5.97 -0.56
N ASN A 122 -18.98 4.67 -0.35
CA ASN A 122 -19.86 3.84 0.47
C ASN A 122 -19.01 3.03 1.46
N SER A 123 -19.64 2.45 2.47
CA SER A 123 -18.97 1.57 3.42
C SER A 123 -18.32 0.37 2.72
N VAL A 124 -17.15 -0.01 3.21
CA VAL A 124 -16.42 -1.19 2.74
C VAL A 124 -16.38 -2.25 3.83
N LYS A 125 -16.31 -3.50 3.43
CA LYS A 125 -16.30 -4.62 4.38
C LYS A 125 -14.95 -4.83 5.03
N LYS A 126 -13.86 -4.45 4.36
CA LYS A 126 -12.50 -4.71 4.81
C LYS A 126 -11.56 -3.56 4.46
N ILE A 127 -10.64 -3.30 5.39
CA ILE A 127 -9.48 -2.41 5.22
C ILE A 127 -8.25 -3.17 5.70
N ASN A 128 -7.19 -3.16 4.91
CA ASN A 128 -5.89 -3.71 5.30
C ASN A 128 -5.13 -2.75 6.21
N TRP A 129 -4.43 -3.30 7.20
CA TRP A 129 -3.62 -2.54 8.13
C TRP A 129 -2.31 -3.26 8.50
N GLY A 130 -1.34 -2.50 8.98
CA GLY A 130 -0.10 -3.01 9.54
C GLY A 130 0.34 -2.19 10.74
N LYS A 131 1.19 -2.78 11.59
CA LYS A 131 1.90 -2.12 12.68
C LYS A 131 3.37 -2.03 12.31
N PRO A 132 3.78 -0.94 11.66
CA PRO A 132 5.16 -0.81 11.19
C PRO A 132 6.13 -0.54 12.33
N GLY A 133 7.42 -0.83 12.08
CA GLY A 133 8.52 -0.46 12.95
C GLY A 133 8.76 1.05 13.02
N LEU A 134 9.65 1.46 13.94
CA LEU A 134 9.90 2.87 14.27
C LEU A 134 10.49 3.71 13.12
N GLY A 135 11.05 3.07 12.09
CA GLY A 135 11.57 3.78 10.92
C GLY A 135 10.51 4.24 9.93
N ALA A 136 9.25 3.87 10.14
CA ALA A 136 8.15 4.25 9.25
C ALA A 136 7.62 5.65 9.54
N ALA A 137 7.22 6.36 8.50
CA ALA A 137 6.28 7.47 8.59
C ALA A 137 4.85 6.92 8.59
N ILE A 138 4.15 7.01 9.72
CA ILE A 138 2.73 6.67 9.81
C ILE A 138 1.92 7.88 9.35
N ILE A 139 1.03 7.69 8.39
CA ILE A 139 0.24 8.74 7.76
C ILE A 139 -1.21 8.69 8.21
N ALA A 140 -1.78 7.48 8.26
CA ALA A 140 -3.15 7.26 8.70
C ALA A 140 -3.27 5.97 9.50
N THR A 141 -4.19 5.95 10.44
CA THR A 141 -4.53 4.78 11.26
C THR A 141 -6.02 4.49 11.18
N LEU A 142 -6.45 3.34 11.69
CA LEU A 142 -7.87 3.14 11.99
C LEU A 142 -8.30 4.06 13.14
N PRO A 143 -9.52 4.62 13.09
CA PRO A 143 -10.02 5.51 14.14
C PRO A 143 -10.03 4.82 15.51
N GLY A 144 -9.35 5.43 16.49
CA GLY A 144 -9.23 4.87 17.84
C GLY A 144 -8.23 3.72 18.00
N GLU A 145 -7.55 3.29 16.92
CA GLU A 145 -6.60 2.18 16.92
C GLU A 145 -5.21 2.62 16.40
N PRO A 146 -4.42 3.38 17.18
CA PRO A 146 -3.18 4.00 16.71
C PRO A 146 -2.10 3.00 16.29
N ASN A 147 -2.20 1.74 16.71
CA ASN A 147 -1.29 0.67 16.31
C ASN A 147 -1.68 0.00 14.98
N LYS A 148 -2.83 0.32 14.41
CA LYS A 148 -3.26 -0.18 13.12
C LYS A 148 -3.11 0.90 12.06
N ALA A 149 -1.90 1.02 11.52
CA ALA A 149 -1.63 1.96 10.45
C ALA A 149 -2.21 1.44 9.13
N VAL A 150 -2.96 2.28 8.43
CA VAL A 150 -3.62 1.98 7.16
C VAL A 150 -2.92 2.66 5.98
N ILE A 151 -2.13 3.70 6.24
CA ILE A 151 -1.17 4.26 5.29
C ILE A 151 0.12 4.52 6.06
N PHE A 152 1.20 3.90 5.62
CA PHE A 152 2.53 4.16 6.13
C PHE A 152 3.59 3.93 5.06
N GLY A 153 4.75 4.55 5.24
CA GLY A 153 5.85 4.39 4.30
C GLY A 153 7.21 4.41 4.98
N TYR A 154 8.17 3.80 4.32
CA TYR A 154 9.59 3.83 4.67
C TYR A 154 10.36 4.53 3.55
N GLU A 155 11.17 5.53 3.92
CA GLU A 155 12.15 6.11 3.01
C GLU A 155 13.26 5.09 2.69
N THR A 156 13.95 5.28 1.60
CA THR A 156 15.16 4.50 1.27
C THR A 156 16.16 4.59 2.42
N GLY A 157 16.64 3.45 2.91
CA GLY A 157 17.57 3.34 4.04
C GLY A 157 16.92 3.40 5.42
N ALA A 158 15.62 3.69 5.53
CA ALA A 158 14.92 3.63 6.81
C ALA A 158 14.94 2.19 7.37
N ILE A 159 15.10 2.05 8.68
CA ILE A 159 15.13 0.73 9.30
C ILE A 159 13.69 0.22 9.47
N MET A 160 13.41 -0.86 8.78
CA MET A 160 12.16 -1.63 8.88
C MET A 160 12.27 -2.67 10.01
N ASP A 161 11.25 -3.49 10.19
CA ASP A 161 11.31 -4.58 11.17
C ASP A 161 12.50 -5.53 10.91
N TYR A 162 12.99 -6.16 11.99
CA TYR A 162 14.14 -7.05 11.98
C TYR A 162 15.46 -6.38 11.54
N ASP A 163 15.63 -5.10 11.88
CA ASP A 163 16.82 -4.30 11.55
C ASP A 163 17.14 -4.29 10.04
N PHE A 164 16.13 -4.45 9.21
CA PHE A 164 16.30 -4.51 7.77
C PHE A 164 16.19 -3.11 7.13
N PRO A 165 17.26 -2.57 6.52
CA PRO A 165 17.17 -1.27 5.86
C PRO A 165 16.37 -1.39 4.56
N ALA A 166 15.42 -0.48 4.34
CA ALA A 166 14.62 -0.40 3.13
C ALA A 166 15.51 -0.15 1.90
N PRO A 167 15.60 -1.08 0.92
CA PRO A 167 16.47 -0.88 -0.25
C PRO A 167 16.01 0.25 -1.17
N ALA A 168 14.72 0.57 -1.14
CA ALA A 168 14.07 1.69 -1.78
C ALA A 168 12.79 2.02 -1.00
N ARG A 169 12.05 3.06 -1.37
CA ARG A 169 10.79 3.40 -0.71
C ARG A 169 9.82 2.22 -0.67
N ARG A 170 9.12 2.06 0.45
CA ARG A 170 8.09 1.06 0.68
C ARG A 170 6.83 1.77 1.17
N VAL A 171 5.69 1.48 0.56
CA VAL A 171 4.40 2.05 0.96
C VAL A 171 3.39 0.93 1.16
N MET A 172 2.72 0.95 2.30
CA MET A 172 1.50 0.21 2.54
C MET A 172 0.29 1.13 2.39
N PHE A 173 -0.74 0.65 1.71
CA PHE A 173 -2.00 1.36 1.48
C PHE A 173 -3.19 0.48 1.87
N PHE A 174 -4.26 1.07 2.34
CA PHE A 174 -5.36 0.38 3.04
C PHE A 174 -6.31 -0.47 2.18
N LEU A 175 -6.13 -0.49 0.87
CA LEU A 175 -7.08 -1.17 -0.02
C LEU A 175 -7.17 -2.67 0.27
N HIS A 176 -8.33 -3.24 -0.05
CA HIS A 176 -8.60 -4.65 -0.08
C HIS A 176 -9.30 -4.99 -1.41
N ASN A 177 -9.05 -6.13 -1.98
CA ASN A 177 -9.56 -6.68 -3.26
C ASN A 177 -10.35 -5.70 -4.16
N SER A 178 -11.62 -5.45 -3.84
CA SER A 178 -12.53 -4.62 -4.65
C SER A 178 -12.71 -3.18 -4.14
N THR A 179 -11.97 -2.76 -3.10
CA THR A 179 -12.24 -1.46 -2.46
C THR A 179 -11.75 -0.26 -3.26
N PHE A 180 -10.83 -0.45 -4.22
CA PHE A 180 -10.42 0.63 -5.13
C PHE A 180 -11.61 1.23 -5.88
N ASP A 181 -12.56 0.40 -6.30
CA ASP A 181 -13.76 0.84 -7.03
C ASP A 181 -14.66 1.78 -6.21
N ASN A 182 -14.46 1.81 -4.90
CA ASN A 182 -15.29 2.59 -3.98
C ASN A 182 -14.54 3.81 -3.41
N LEU A 183 -13.34 4.11 -3.89
CA LEU A 183 -12.62 5.33 -3.49
C LEU A 183 -13.37 6.57 -4.00
N ASN A 184 -13.56 7.55 -3.09
CA ASN A 184 -14.01 8.88 -3.45
C ASN A 184 -12.83 9.78 -3.84
N GLU A 185 -13.08 11.07 -4.11
CA GLU A 185 -12.05 12.03 -4.51
C GLU A 185 -10.89 12.09 -3.50
N SER A 186 -11.17 12.06 -2.20
CA SER A 186 -10.12 12.08 -1.16
C SER A 186 -9.32 10.79 -1.14
N GLY A 187 -9.98 9.65 -1.31
CA GLY A 187 -9.33 8.35 -1.40
C GLY A 187 -8.43 8.23 -2.63
N LEU A 188 -8.89 8.74 -3.79
CA LEU A 188 -8.08 8.80 -5.00
C LEU A 188 -6.88 9.73 -4.84
N LYS A 189 -7.03 10.91 -4.23
CA LYS A 189 -5.90 11.81 -3.93
C LYS A 189 -4.84 11.13 -3.06
N LEU A 190 -5.25 10.37 -2.05
CA LEU A 190 -4.33 9.60 -1.21
C LEU A 190 -3.62 8.49 -2.00
N PHE A 191 -4.35 7.80 -2.88
CA PHE A 191 -3.78 6.77 -3.75
C PHE A 191 -2.73 7.37 -4.70
N ASP A 192 -3.06 8.46 -5.36
CA ASP A 192 -2.16 9.17 -6.28
C ASP A 192 -0.88 9.63 -5.56
N ALA A 193 -1.05 10.23 -4.37
CA ALA A 193 0.08 10.65 -3.55
C ALA A 193 0.97 9.45 -3.14
N ALA A 194 0.37 8.30 -2.83
CA ALA A 194 1.12 7.09 -2.50
C ALA A 194 1.93 6.57 -3.69
N VAL A 195 1.35 6.56 -4.88
CA VAL A 195 2.02 6.18 -6.13
C VAL A 195 3.17 7.13 -6.44
N LEU A 196 2.91 8.43 -6.44
CA LEU A 196 3.91 9.46 -6.78
C LEU A 196 5.06 9.45 -5.77
N TRP A 197 4.74 9.42 -4.47
CA TRP A 197 5.77 9.39 -3.44
C TRP A 197 6.60 8.10 -3.53
N ALA A 198 5.99 6.94 -3.68
CA ALA A 198 6.73 5.69 -3.85
C ALA A 198 7.68 5.77 -5.04
N ALA A 199 7.22 6.26 -6.19
CA ALA A 199 8.02 6.41 -7.40
C ALA A 199 9.07 7.53 -7.34
N GLY A 200 9.19 8.28 -6.24
CA GLY A 200 10.13 9.39 -6.10
C GLY A 200 9.78 10.60 -6.97
N LYS A 201 8.52 10.74 -7.33
CA LYS A 201 8.02 11.90 -8.08
C LYS A 201 7.53 12.98 -7.09
N PRO A 202 7.65 14.27 -7.47
CA PRO A 202 7.14 15.36 -6.64
C PRO A 202 5.61 15.40 -6.61
#